data_912205ada8c298f9eb0a8a719229c5ca
#
_entry.id   912205ada8c298f9eb0a8a719229c5ca
#
_cell.length_a   1.000
_cell.length_b   1.000
_cell.length_c   1.000
_cell.angle_alpha   90.00
_cell.angle_beta   90.00
_cell.angle_gamma   90.00
#
_symmetry.space_group_name_H-M   'P 1'
#
loop_
_entity.id
_entity.type
_entity.pdbx_description
1 polymer ?
#
loop_
_entity_poly.entity_id
_entity_poly.type
_entity_poly.pdbx_seq_one_letter_code
_entity_poly.pdbx_strand_id
1 'polypeptide(L)'
;METAALTRGSIPPQLVSLALPLIFGNILQQLYNTIDAMVIGRFAGETAFAAIGVAGTVMNLFLFLLSGCCTGISVLFAQQYGSRDLAGFRQEGFLASVFGGLFTLVLSLAALLLLRPLLTLMQTPEDVARLAADYLVVIFGGLLATFFYNLCAAALRSVGDTRSALLALLAAMAANLALDLLFVARLGMGIAGAAWATVLAQLLSVALCLLYLARRYPQLLFRREDRRLD
;
A
#
# COMPACT_ATOMS: atom_id res chain seq x y z
N MET A 1 25.49 -7.15 4.22
CA MET A 1 24.75 -7.61 5.41
C MET A 1 24.11 -8.93 4.99
N GLU A 2 24.50 -10.03 5.63
CA GLU A 2 23.91 -11.34 5.39
C GLU A 2 22.41 -11.26 5.70
N THR A 3 21.60 -11.63 4.74
CA THR A 3 20.17 -11.91 4.98
C THR A 3 20.12 -12.96 6.08
N ALA A 4 19.57 -12.61 7.24
CA ALA A 4 19.45 -13.50 8.37
C ALA A 4 18.83 -14.82 7.85
N ALA A 5 19.56 -15.91 7.97
CA ALA A 5 19.05 -17.20 7.57
C ALA A 5 17.94 -17.59 8.55
N LEU A 6 16.70 -17.19 8.24
CA LEU A 6 15.50 -17.44 9.07
C LEU A 6 15.23 -18.92 9.32
N THR A 7 15.97 -19.79 8.60
CA THR A 7 15.89 -21.26 8.70
C THR A 7 16.84 -21.86 9.74
N ARG A 8 17.67 -21.05 10.43
CA ARG A 8 18.65 -21.54 11.43
C ARG A 8 18.67 -20.61 12.64
N GLY A 9 18.72 -21.16 13.85
CA GLY A 9 18.81 -20.45 15.12
C GLY A 9 17.55 -20.51 15.98
N SER A 10 17.52 -19.75 17.10
CA SER A 10 16.38 -19.71 18.01
C SER A 10 15.25 -18.86 17.42
N ILE A 11 14.04 -19.37 17.43
CA ILE A 11 12.83 -18.76 16.84
C ILE A 11 12.45 -17.41 17.51
N PRO A 12 12.43 -17.27 18.86
CA PRO A 12 11.91 -16.06 19.51
C PRO A 12 12.65 -14.75 19.12
N PRO A 13 14.00 -14.69 19.14
CA PRO A 13 14.70 -13.45 18.76
C PRO A 13 14.55 -13.13 17.27
N GLN A 14 14.40 -14.12 16.40
CA GLN A 14 14.12 -13.89 14.98
C GLN A 14 12.73 -13.29 14.76
N LEU A 15 11.70 -13.81 15.47
CA LEU A 15 10.34 -13.25 15.44
C LEU A 15 10.32 -11.81 15.93
N VAL A 16 11.00 -11.49 17.03
CA VAL A 16 11.08 -10.12 17.55
C VAL A 16 11.79 -9.19 16.55
N SER A 17 12.89 -9.63 15.94
CA SER A 17 13.63 -8.85 14.94
C SER A 17 12.82 -8.55 13.68
N LEU A 18 11.90 -9.44 13.28
CA LEU A 18 10.98 -9.22 12.17
C LEU A 18 9.76 -8.40 12.58
N ALA A 19 9.22 -8.63 13.79
CA ALA A 19 8.01 -7.96 14.25
C ALA A 19 8.25 -6.49 14.58
N LEU A 20 9.39 -6.13 15.18
CA LEU A 20 9.70 -4.74 15.56
C LEU A 20 9.60 -3.75 14.41
N PRO A 21 10.24 -3.96 13.24
CA PRO A 21 10.09 -3.05 12.10
C PRO A 21 8.65 -2.95 11.59
N LEU A 22 7.87 -4.04 11.65
CA LEU A 22 6.46 -4.04 11.23
C LEU A 22 5.59 -3.24 12.19
N ILE A 23 5.79 -3.40 13.51
CA ILE A 23 5.09 -2.63 14.55
C ILE A 23 5.41 -1.14 14.39
N PHE A 24 6.69 -0.80 14.23
CA PHE A 24 7.13 0.58 13.98
C PHE A 24 6.50 1.14 12.70
N GLY A 25 6.47 0.36 11.62
CA GLY A 25 5.83 0.74 10.37
C GLY A 25 4.35 1.07 10.54
N ASN A 26 3.61 0.23 11.29
CA ASN A 26 2.18 0.45 11.58
C ASN A 26 1.95 1.70 12.43
N ILE A 27 2.77 1.92 13.47
CA ILE A 27 2.68 3.13 14.31
C ILE A 27 2.94 4.39 13.48
N LEU A 28 4.01 4.37 12.67
CA LEU A 28 4.35 5.48 11.79
C LEU A 28 3.23 5.75 10.78
N GLN A 29 2.63 4.72 10.22
CA GLN A 29 1.52 4.87 9.28
C GLN A 29 0.28 5.49 9.95
N GLN A 30 -0.01 5.15 11.21
CA GLN A 30 -1.10 5.79 11.96
C GLN A 30 -0.80 7.26 12.28
N LEU A 31 0.43 7.57 12.68
CA LEU A 31 0.89 8.96 12.87
C LEU A 31 0.76 9.76 11.57
N TYR A 32 1.19 9.17 10.46
CA TYR A 32 1.06 9.76 9.14
C TYR A 32 -0.41 10.06 8.79
N ASN A 33 -1.32 9.10 8.91
CA ASN A 33 -2.75 9.32 8.64
C ASN A 33 -3.33 10.45 9.50
N THR A 34 -2.85 10.57 10.75
CA THR A 34 -3.24 11.65 11.66
C THR A 34 -2.72 13.01 11.19
N ILE A 35 -1.46 13.07 10.75
CA ILE A 35 -0.84 14.31 10.23
C ILE A 35 -1.54 14.74 8.94
N ASP A 36 -1.82 13.81 8.03
CA ASP A 36 -2.55 14.07 6.79
C ASP A 36 -3.94 14.67 7.07
N ALA A 37 -4.69 14.04 7.97
CA ALA A 37 -5.99 14.57 8.40
C ALA A 37 -5.88 15.96 9.04
N MET A 38 -4.84 16.25 9.84
CA MET A 38 -4.59 17.56 10.41
C MET A 38 -4.27 18.62 9.35
N VAL A 39 -3.47 18.29 8.35
CA VAL A 39 -3.15 19.21 7.23
C VAL A 39 -4.44 19.57 6.50
N ILE A 40 -5.26 18.58 6.18
CA ILE A 40 -6.52 18.80 5.48
C ILE A 40 -7.48 19.62 6.34
N GLY A 41 -7.67 19.27 7.61
CA GLY A 41 -8.54 20.02 8.52
C GLY A 41 -8.13 21.48 8.67
N ARG A 42 -6.82 21.76 8.72
CA ARG A 42 -6.31 23.13 8.88
C ARG A 42 -6.40 23.96 7.62
N PHE A 43 -6.15 23.38 6.43
CA PHE A 43 -6.04 24.14 5.18
C PHE A 43 -7.24 23.99 4.25
N ALA A 44 -7.99 22.90 4.33
CA ALA A 44 -9.19 22.65 3.51
C ALA A 44 -10.52 22.81 4.29
N GLY A 45 -10.46 22.97 5.62
CA GLY A 45 -11.60 23.29 6.48
C GLY A 45 -12.29 22.08 7.11
N GLU A 46 -13.25 22.36 8.00
CA GLU A 46 -13.93 21.33 8.83
C GLU A 46 -14.74 20.33 8.00
N THR A 47 -15.41 20.77 6.95
CA THR A 47 -16.17 19.87 6.06
C THR A 47 -15.25 18.88 5.35
N ALA A 48 -14.04 19.31 4.92
CA ALA A 48 -13.05 18.44 4.32
C ALA A 48 -12.47 17.44 5.34
N PHE A 49 -12.27 17.88 6.58
CA PHE A 49 -11.85 16.99 7.67
C PHE A 49 -12.89 15.89 7.96
N ALA A 50 -14.19 16.28 8.04
CA ALA A 50 -15.28 15.33 8.19
C ALA A 50 -15.36 14.36 7.00
N ALA A 51 -15.14 14.86 5.78
CA ALA A 51 -15.13 14.04 4.56
C ALA A 51 -14.03 12.97 4.58
N ILE A 52 -12.83 13.29 5.09
CA ILE A 52 -11.75 12.29 5.26
C ILE A 52 -12.12 11.23 6.29
N GLY A 53 -12.80 11.59 7.37
CA GLY A 53 -13.28 10.62 8.36
C GLY A 53 -14.23 9.59 7.73
N VAL A 54 -15.20 10.06 6.94
CA VAL A 54 -16.14 9.21 6.19
C VAL A 54 -15.40 8.41 5.12
N ALA A 55 -14.54 9.06 4.33
CA ALA A 55 -13.76 8.42 3.29
C ALA A 55 -12.86 7.32 3.85
N GLY A 56 -12.24 7.55 5.01
CA GLY A 56 -11.41 6.56 5.69
C GLY A 56 -12.17 5.27 6.03
N THR A 57 -13.42 5.38 6.44
CA THR A 57 -14.27 4.21 6.73
C THR A 57 -14.54 3.40 5.47
N VAL A 58 -14.93 4.06 4.38
CA VAL A 58 -15.18 3.41 3.08
C VAL A 58 -13.87 2.80 2.53
N MET A 59 -12.79 3.56 2.57
CA MET A 59 -11.47 3.13 2.09
C MET A 59 -10.99 1.88 2.85
N ASN A 60 -11.12 1.85 4.18
CA ASN A 60 -10.69 0.72 5.00
C ASN A 60 -11.38 -0.59 4.61
N LEU A 61 -12.67 -0.56 4.25
CA LEU A 61 -13.38 -1.74 3.77
C LEU A 61 -12.65 -2.40 2.58
N PHE A 62 -12.28 -1.61 1.59
CA PHE A 62 -11.60 -2.09 0.38
C PHE A 62 -10.13 -2.43 0.63
N LEU A 63 -9.46 -1.65 1.50
CA LEU A 63 -8.08 -1.94 1.89
C LEU A 63 -7.94 -3.23 2.70
N PHE A 64 -8.92 -3.60 3.52
CA PHE A 64 -8.91 -4.89 4.22
C PHE A 64 -9.02 -6.07 3.25
N LEU A 65 -9.87 -5.97 2.22
CA LEU A 65 -9.94 -7.00 1.17
C LEU A 65 -8.62 -7.13 0.41
N LEU A 66 -8.01 -5.99 0.03
CA LEU A 66 -6.72 -5.96 -0.64
C LEU A 66 -5.60 -6.54 0.25
N SER A 67 -5.59 -6.16 1.52
CA SER A 67 -4.61 -6.63 2.51
C SER A 67 -4.70 -8.13 2.73
N GLY A 68 -5.91 -8.69 2.77
CA GLY A 68 -6.13 -10.14 2.85
C GLY A 68 -5.48 -10.88 1.69
N CYS A 69 -5.70 -10.39 0.46
CA CYS A 69 -5.07 -10.94 -0.75
C CYS A 69 -3.53 -10.87 -0.67
N CYS A 70 -2.99 -9.69 -0.33
CA CYS A 70 -1.54 -9.50 -0.22
C CYS A 70 -0.91 -10.33 0.90
N THR A 71 -1.64 -10.59 1.99
CA THR A 71 -1.18 -11.46 3.08
C THR A 71 -1.06 -12.91 2.60
N GLY A 72 -2.06 -13.42 1.86
CA GLY A 72 -1.99 -14.75 1.24
C GLY A 72 -0.78 -14.89 0.31
N ILE A 73 -0.55 -13.93 -0.58
CA ILE A 73 0.62 -13.90 -1.46
C ILE A 73 1.93 -13.86 -0.65
N SER A 74 1.98 -13.12 0.45
CA SER A 74 3.17 -13.05 1.31
C SER A 74 3.54 -14.40 1.93
N VAL A 75 2.53 -15.23 2.28
CA VAL A 75 2.75 -16.59 2.79
C VAL A 75 3.35 -17.49 1.71
N LEU A 76 2.81 -17.44 0.48
CA LEU A 76 3.34 -18.20 -0.64
C LEU A 76 4.79 -17.82 -0.95
N PHE A 77 5.10 -16.53 -1.02
CA PHE A 77 6.49 -16.06 -1.19
C PHE A 77 7.41 -16.58 -0.09
N ALA A 78 6.97 -16.57 1.17
CA ALA A 78 7.77 -17.06 2.29
C ALA A 78 8.01 -18.58 2.20
N GLN A 79 7.03 -19.36 1.75
CA GLN A 79 7.15 -20.81 1.53
C GLN A 79 8.14 -21.13 0.40
N GLN A 80 8.01 -20.47 -0.76
CA GLN A 80 8.90 -20.69 -1.89
C GLN A 80 10.34 -20.27 -1.56
N TYR A 81 10.52 -19.13 -0.89
CA TYR A 81 11.85 -18.70 -0.48
C TYR A 81 12.46 -19.64 0.58
N GLY A 82 11.65 -20.08 1.55
CA GLY A 82 12.06 -21.02 2.60
C GLY A 82 12.47 -22.39 2.06
N SER A 83 11.80 -22.90 1.03
CA SER A 83 12.14 -24.14 0.31
C SER A 83 13.30 -23.98 -0.68
N ARG A 84 13.82 -22.76 -0.85
CA ARG A 84 14.85 -22.39 -1.84
C ARG A 84 14.41 -22.58 -3.30
N ASP A 85 13.13 -22.64 -3.55
CA ASP A 85 12.57 -22.69 -4.90
C ASP A 85 12.44 -21.29 -5.49
N LEU A 86 13.54 -20.77 -6.05
CA LEU A 86 13.55 -19.45 -6.69
C LEU A 86 12.75 -19.41 -8.00
N ALA A 87 12.56 -20.56 -8.65
CA ALA A 87 11.76 -20.65 -9.86
C ALA A 87 10.27 -20.50 -9.50
N GLY A 88 9.80 -21.27 -8.51
CA GLY A 88 8.45 -21.13 -7.96
C GLY A 88 8.19 -19.73 -7.42
N PHE A 89 9.17 -19.11 -6.72
CA PHE A 89 9.04 -17.73 -6.24
C PHE A 89 8.77 -16.73 -7.39
N ARG A 90 9.51 -16.84 -8.50
CA ARG A 90 9.32 -15.95 -9.65
C ARG A 90 8.00 -16.20 -10.36
N GLN A 91 7.62 -17.47 -10.54
CA GLN A 91 6.33 -17.84 -11.13
C GLN A 91 5.17 -17.31 -10.28
N GLU A 92 5.23 -17.50 -8.96
CA GLU A 92 4.26 -16.94 -8.02
C GLU A 92 4.19 -15.40 -8.10
N GLY A 93 5.35 -14.73 -8.19
CA GLY A 93 5.43 -13.29 -8.37
C GLY A 93 4.76 -12.80 -9.65
N PHE A 94 4.90 -13.55 -10.75
CA PHE A 94 4.22 -13.27 -12.00
C PHE A 94 2.70 -13.49 -11.87
N LEU A 95 2.27 -14.65 -11.34
CA LEU A 95 0.85 -14.99 -11.14
C LEU A 95 0.18 -13.98 -10.19
N ALA A 96 0.83 -13.66 -9.07
CA ALA A 96 0.36 -12.65 -8.13
C ALA A 96 0.22 -11.27 -8.78
N SER A 97 1.16 -10.89 -9.66
CA SER A 97 1.08 -9.60 -10.37
C SER A 97 -0.11 -9.57 -11.35
N VAL A 98 -0.39 -10.66 -12.06
CA VAL A 98 -1.48 -10.73 -13.04
C VAL A 98 -2.82 -10.89 -12.33
N PHE A 99 -2.99 -11.92 -11.51
CA PHE A 99 -4.28 -12.22 -10.88
C PHE A 99 -4.60 -11.24 -9.75
N GLY A 100 -3.62 -10.87 -8.92
CA GLY A 100 -3.78 -9.86 -7.88
C GLY A 100 -4.01 -8.47 -8.46
N GLY A 101 -3.33 -8.14 -9.57
CA GLY A 101 -3.58 -6.90 -10.32
C GLY A 101 -4.98 -6.86 -10.92
N LEU A 102 -5.44 -7.97 -11.54
CA LEU A 102 -6.80 -8.08 -12.07
C LEU A 102 -7.85 -8.00 -10.95
N PHE A 103 -7.64 -8.72 -9.85
CA PHE A 103 -8.49 -8.63 -8.66
C PHE A 103 -8.58 -7.20 -8.15
N THR A 104 -7.44 -6.50 -8.04
CA THR A 104 -7.40 -5.10 -7.59
C THR A 104 -8.11 -4.17 -8.56
N LEU A 105 -8.00 -4.41 -9.87
CA LEU A 105 -8.73 -3.64 -10.87
C LEU A 105 -10.25 -3.82 -10.72
N VAL A 106 -10.70 -5.06 -10.57
CA VAL A 106 -12.13 -5.36 -10.32
C VAL A 106 -12.59 -4.73 -9.01
N LEU A 107 -11.78 -4.82 -7.96
CA LEU A 107 -12.06 -4.20 -6.66
C LEU A 107 -12.16 -2.68 -6.76
N SER A 108 -11.24 -2.03 -7.50
CA SER A 108 -11.26 -0.59 -7.79
C SER A 108 -12.54 -0.18 -8.53
N LEU A 109 -12.90 -0.91 -9.58
CA LEU A 109 -14.15 -0.64 -10.33
C LEU A 109 -15.38 -0.84 -9.44
N ALA A 110 -15.42 -1.91 -8.65
CA ALA A 110 -16.50 -2.15 -7.70
C ALA A 110 -16.61 -1.02 -6.67
N ALA A 111 -15.47 -0.56 -6.13
CA ALA A 111 -15.41 0.55 -5.20
C ALA A 111 -15.96 1.85 -5.80
N LEU A 112 -15.59 2.16 -7.05
CA LEU A 112 -16.10 3.33 -7.76
C LEU A 112 -17.60 3.24 -8.03
N LEU A 113 -18.12 2.06 -8.41
CA LEU A 113 -19.54 1.84 -8.65
C LEU A 113 -20.38 1.90 -7.36
N LEU A 114 -19.84 1.36 -6.26
CA LEU A 114 -20.52 1.31 -4.97
C LEU A 114 -20.34 2.59 -4.14
N LEU A 115 -19.50 3.52 -4.59
CA LEU A 115 -19.15 4.72 -3.83
C LEU A 115 -20.36 5.53 -3.39
N ARG A 116 -21.22 5.93 -4.32
CA ARG A 116 -22.45 6.69 -4.02
C ARG A 116 -23.43 5.90 -3.14
N PRO A 117 -23.80 4.64 -3.47
CA PRO A 117 -24.61 3.81 -2.59
C PRO A 117 -24.09 3.71 -1.15
N LEU A 118 -22.77 3.54 -0.97
CA LEU A 118 -22.16 3.44 0.36
C LEU A 118 -22.27 4.76 1.14
N LEU A 119 -21.98 5.90 0.52
CA LEU A 119 -22.10 7.20 1.16
C LEU A 119 -23.56 7.52 1.55
N THR A 120 -24.53 7.12 0.70
CA THR A 120 -25.96 7.25 1.01
C THR A 120 -26.38 6.33 2.16
N LEU A 121 -25.90 5.09 2.18
CA LEU A 121 -26.16 4.12 3.26
C LEU A 121 -25.63 4.62 4.61
N MET A 122 -24.50 5.33 4.59
CA MET A 122 -23.91 5.95 5.78
C MET A 122 -24.64 7.23 6.22
N GLN A 123 -25.69 7.63 5.50
CA GLN A 123 -26.46 8.86 5.78
C GLN A 123 -25.55 10.09 5.85
N THR A 124 -24.53 10.16 5.02
CA THR A 124 -23.55 11.24 5.01
C THR A 124 -24.20 12.53 4.49
N PRO A 125 -24.04 13.68 5.17
CA PRO A 125 -24.52 14.98 4.68
C PRO A 125 -23.98 15.26 3.27
N GLU A 126 -24.78 15.90 2.41
CA GLU A 126 -24.47 16.04 0.98
C GLU A 126 -23.14 16.77 0.71
N ASP A 127 -22.85 17.81 1.48
CA ASP A 127 -21.60 18.57 1.37
C ASP A 127 -20.37 17.72 1.69
N VAL A 128 -20.46 16.87 2.73
CA VAL A 128 -19.41 15.93 3.15
C VAL A 128 -19.30 14.80 2.13
N ALA A 129 -20.42 14.25 1.67
CA ALA A 129 -20.46 13.15 0.71
C ALA A 129 -19.81 13.51 -0.62
N ARG A 130 -20.01 14.75 -1.09
CA ARG A 130 -19.39 15.25 -2.32
C ARG A 130 -17.86 15.27 -2.19
N LEU A 131 -17.35 15.87 -1.12
CA LEU A 131 -15.90 15.96 -0.88
C LEU A 131 -15.27 14.55 -0.66
N ALA A 132 -15.97 13.69 0.08
CA ALA A 132 -15.54 12.31 0.29
C ALA A 132 -15.48 11.52 -1.05
N ALA A 133 -16.46 11.73 -1.93
CA ALA A 133 -16.48 11.11 -3.25
C ALA A 133 -15.32 11.60 -4.11
N ASP A 134 -15.04 12.89 -4.16
CA ASP A 134 -13.93 13.48 -4.92
C ASP A 134 -12.58 12.90 -4.47
N TYR A 135 -12.40 12.72 -3.15
CA TYR A 135 -11.22 12.06 -2.59
C TYR A 135 -11.12 10.58 -2.99
N LEU A 136 -12.22 9.83 -2.75
CA LEU A 136 -12.23 8.39 -2.94
C LEU A 136 -12.11 7.97 -4.40
N VAL A 137 -12.62 8.76 -5.35
CA VAL A 137 -12.43 8.50 -6.79
C VAL A 137 -10.94 8.47 -7.16
N VAL A 138 -10.16 9.40 -6.65
CA VAL A 138 -8.72 9.46 -6.90
C VAL A 138 -8.01 8.29 -6.21
N ILE A 139 -8.33 8.03 -4.93
CA ILE A 139 -7.73 6.92 -4.16
C ILE A 139 -8.02 5.56 -4.79
N PHE A 140 -9.27 5.30 -5.17
CA PHE A 140 -9.63 4.03 -5.81
C PHE A 140 -9.04 3.90 -7.22
N GLY A 141 -8.90 5.01 -7.95
CA GLY A 141 -8.13 5.04 -9.20
C GLY A 141 -6.66 4.67 -9.01
N GLY A 142 -6.09 5.00 -7.85
CA GLY A 142 -4.71 4.66 -7.46
C GLY A 142 -4.53 3.32 -6.75
N LEU A 143 -5.59 2.51 -6.56
CA LEU A 143 -5.55 1.28 -5.75
C LEU A 143 -4.54 0.24 -6.29
N LEU A 144 -4.32 0.22 -7.62
CA LEU A 144 -3.28 -0.61 -8.24
C LEU A 144 -1.87 -0.26 -7.75
N ALA A 145 -1.56 1.02 -7.54
CA ALA A 145 -0.27 1.42 -6.98
C ALA A 145 -0.11 0.88 -5.55
N THR A 146 -1.16 0.97 -4.73
CA THR A 146 -1.18 0.38 -3.38
C THR A 146 -0.97 -1.13 -3.41
N PHE A 147 -1.61 -1.85 -4.35
CA PHE A 147 -1.40 -3.28 -4.53
C PHE A 147 0.05 -3.61 -4.87
N PHE A 148 0.63 -2.97 -5.89
CA PHE A 148 2.00 -3.25 -6.31
C PHE A 148 3.03 -2.89 -5.24
N TYR A 149 2.82 -1.83 -4.47
CA TYR A 149 3.64 -1.55 -3.30
C TYR A 149 3.58 -2.71 -2.29
N ASN A 150 2.37 -3.16 -1.92
CA ASN A 150 2.20 -4.27 -0.97
C ASN A 150 2.81 -5.58 -1.48
N LEU A 151 2.70 -5.87 -2.78
CA LEU A 151 3.31 -7.04 -3.43
C LEU A 151 4.84 -6.98 -3.32
N CYS A 152 5.46 -5.85 -3.67
CA CYS A 152 6.90 -5.65 -3.54
C CYS A 152 7.37 -5.73 -2.08
N ALA A 153 6.61 -5.13 -1.16
CA ALA A 153 6.89 -5.19 0.27
C ALA A 153 6.74 -6.63 0.81
N ALA A 154 5.78 -7.41 0.32
CA ALA A 154 5.62 -8.83 0.65
C ALA A 154 6.83 -9.65 0.18
N ALA A 155 7.30 -9.43 -1.04
CA ALA A 155 8.51 -10.07 -1.56
C ALA A 155 9.75 -9.72 -0.72
N LEU A 156 9.94 -8.46 -0.32
CA LEU A 156 11.05 -8.04 0.55
C LEU A 156 10.95 -8.68 1.95
N ARG A 157 9.76 -8.71 2.52
CA ARG A 157 9.54 -9.36 3.84
C ARG A 157 9.79 -10.85 3.81
N SER A 158 9.43 -11.53 2.74
CA SER A 158 9.64 -12.99 2.61
C SER A 158 11.11 -13.40 2.56
N VAL A 159 11.99 -12.53 2.08
CA VAL A 159 13.45 -12.73 2.12
C VAL A 159 14.10 -12.21 3.41
N GLY A 160 13.31 -11.76 4.39
CA GLY A 160 13.79 -11.24 5.67
C GLY A 160 14.25 -9.78 5.64
N ASP A 161 14.09 -9.07 4.51
CA ASP A 161 14.49 -7.66 4.36
C ASP A 161 13.33 -6.71 4.69
N THR A 162 12.87 -6.75 5.93
CA THR A 162 11.82 -5.88 6.44
C THR A 162 12.25 -4.42 6.54
N ARG A 163 13.55 -4.17 6.72
CA ARG A 163 14.10 -2.81 6.85
C ARG A 163 13.98 -2.02 5.55
N SER A 164 14.27 -2.63 4.43
CA SER A 164 14.18 -1.96 3.13
C SER A 164 12.73 -1.63 2.75
N ALA A 165 11.78 -2.52 3.07
CA ALA A 165 10.35 -2.24 2.93
C ALA A 165 9.91 -1.06 3.81
N LEU A 166 10.40 -1.00 5.05
CA LEU A 166 10.13 0.13 5.97
C LEU A 166 10.73 1.44 5.47
N LEU A 167 11.96 1.43 4.97
CA LEU A 167 12.62 2.64 4.43
C LEU A 167 11.88 3.18 3.19
N ALA A 168 11.39 2.32 2.31
CA ALA A 168 10.56 2.73 1.18
C ALA A 168 9.25 3.37 1.65
N LEU A 169 8.60 2.81 2.68
CA LEU A 169 7.42 3.39 3.31
C LEU A 169 7.71 4.78 3.89
N LEU A 170 8.79 4.92 4.65
CA LEU A 170 9.19 6.21 5.25
C LEU A 170 9.47 7.29 4.18
N ALA A 171 10.16 6.92 3.10
CA ALA A 171 10.43 7.83 2.00
C ALA A 171 9.11 8.29 1.32
N ALA A 172 8.16 7.38 1.14
CA ALA A 172 6.85 7.69 0.59
C ALA A 172 6.03 8.59 1.53
N MET A 173 6.05 8.32 2.84
CA MET A 173 5.38 9.16 3.82
C MET A 173 5.93 10.59 3.83
N ALA A 174 7.26 10.74 3.77
CA ALA A 174 7.89 12.05 3.68
C ALA A 174 7.53 12.79 2.37
N ALA A 175 7.52 12.08 1.25
CA ALA A 175 7.12 12.63 -0.04
C ALA A 175 5.63 13.02 -0.04
N ASN A 176 4.76 12.18 0.52
CA ASN A 176 3.34 12.49 0.61
C ASN A 176 3.10 13.74 1.46
N LEU A 177 3.70 13.85 2.67
CA LEU A 177 3.56 15.05 3.50
C LEU A 177 4.04 16.31 2.75
N ALA A 178 5.14 16.24 2.01
CA ALA A 178 5.63 17.35 1.21
C ALA A 178 4.65 17.72 0.09
N LEU A 179 4.05 16.72 -0.56
CA LEU A 179 3.03 16.92 -1.60
C LEU A 179 1.71 17.45 -1.02
N ASP A 180 1.30 17.02 0.17
CA ASP A 180 0.12 17.55 0.86
C ASP A 180 0.29 19.03 1.17
N LEU A 181 1.43 19.42 1.72
CA LEU A 181 1.74 20.83 1.96
C LEU A 181 1.78 21.63 0.66
N LEU A 182 2.28 21.06 -0.42
CA LEU A 182 2.29 21.71 -1.73
C LEU A 182 0.87 21.83 -2.32
N PHE A 183 0.13 20.72 -2.40
CA PHE A 183 -1.15 20.67 -3.12
C PHE A 183 -2.28 21.29 -2.29
N VAL A 184 -2.34 20.96 -1.00
CA VAL A 184 -3.42 21.42 -0.12
C VAL A 184 -3.12 22.83 0.41
N ALA A 185 -1.95 23.06 1.02
CA ALA A 185 -1.66 24.31 1.69
C ALA A 185 -1.25 25.42 0.71
N ARG A 186 -0.45 25.13 -0.33
CA ARG A 186 0.09 26.17 -1.21
C ARG A 186 -0.73 26.36 -2.49
N LEU A 187 -1.18 25.27 -3.13
CA LEU A 187 -1.95 25.31 -4.37
C LEU A 187 -3.47 25.38 -4.13
N GLY A 188 -3.95 25.18 -2.88
CA GLY A 188 -5.35 25.28 -2.54
C GLY A 188 -6.24 24.21 -3.22
N MET A 189 -5.68 23.04 -3.58
CA MET A 189 -6.42 21.98 -4.26
C MET A 189 -7.41 21.24 -3.35
N GLY A 190 -7.46 21.59 -2.04
CA GLY A 190 -8.36 20.98 -1.08
C GLY A 190 -8.14 19.47 -0.93
N ILE A 191 -9.22 18.73 -0.69
CA ILE A 191 -9.20 17.30 -0.44
C ILE A 191 -8.71 16.47 -1.66
N ALA A 192 -8.97 16.94 -2.87
CA ALA A 192 -8.48 16.28 -4.08
C ALA A 192 -6.95 16.35 -4.18
N GLY A 193 -6.33 17.43 -3.69
CA GLY A 193 -4.87 17.56 -3.61
C GLY A 193 -4.25 16.50 -2.72
N ALA A 194 -4.82 16.23 -1.56
CA ALA A 194 -4.38 15.18 -0.64
C ALA A 194 -4.52 13.78 -1.26
N ALA A 195 -5.62 13.51 -1.96
CA ALA A 195 -5.79 12.25 -2.67
C ALA A 195 -4.69 12.02 -3.73
N TRP A 196 -4.38 13.04 -4.53
CA TRP A 196 -3.28 12.96 -5.51
C TRP A 196 -1.92 12.80 -4.85
N ALA A 197 -1.67 13.51 -3.75
CA ALA A 197 -0.43 13.36 -2.98
C ALA A 197 -0.24 11.91 -2.51
N THR A 198 -1.31 11.29 -2.00
CA THR A 198 -1.29 9.88 -1.57
C THR A 198 -1.00 8.93 -2.73
N VAL A 199 -1.66 9.08 -3.87
CA VAL A 199 -1.44 8.21 -5.05
C VAL A 199 -0.01 8.36 -5.59
N LEU A 200 0.49 9.59 -5.68
CA LEU A 200 1.87 9.86 -6.14
C LEU A 200 2.92 9.28 -5.18
N ALA A 201 2.69 9.39 -3.87
CA ALA A 201 3.56 8.78 -2.86
C ALA A 201 3.56 7.25 -2.95
N GLN A 202 2.41 6.62 -3.23
CA GLN A 202 2.32 5.18 -3.46
C GLN A 202 3.08 4.75 -4.71
N LEU A 203 2.97 5.50 -5.81
CA LEU A 203 3.75 5.25 -7.04
C LEU A 203 5.26 5.37 -6.78
N LEU A 204 5.68 6.36 -5.99
CA LEU A 204 7.07 6.49 -5.56
C LEU A 204 7.52 5.27 -4.75
N SER A 205 6.68 4.78 -3.82
CA SER A 205 6.96 3.56 -3.04
C SER A 205 7.18 2.35 -3.95
N VAL A 206 6.32 2.16 -4.93
CA VAL A 206 6.45 1.07 -5.92
C VAL A 206 7.78 1.18 -6.65
N ALA A 207 8.11 2.38 -7.16
CA ALA A 207 9.34 2.62 -7.90
C ALA A 207 10.59 2.34 -7.03
N LEU A 208 10.59 2.79 -5.77
CA LEU A 208 11.70 2.56 -4.84
C LEU A 208 11.85 1.07 -4.52
N CYS A 209 10.75 0.37 -4.21
CA CYS A 209 10.78 -1.06 -3.92
C CYS A 209 11.23 -1.88 -5.14
N LEU A 210 10.72 -1.59 -6.33
CA LEU A 210 11.13 -2.28 -7.56
C LEU A 210 12.60 -2.03 -7.89
N LEU A 211 13.06 -0.79 -7.77
CA LEU A 211 14.46 -0.44 -8.00
C LEU A 211 15.39 -1.16 -7.02
N TYR A 212 14.98 -1.24 -5.75
CA TYR A 212 15.74 -1.95 -4.73
C TYR A 212 15.76 -3.46 -4.99
N LEU A 213 14.61 -4.08 -5.29
CA LEU A 213 14.51 -5.48 -5.67
C LEU A 213 15.38 -5.79 -6.89
N ALA A 214 15.34 -4.94 -7.92
CA ALA A 214 16.12 -5.11 -9.15
C ALA A 214 17.64 -5.05 -8.90
N ARG A 215 18.09 -4.22 -7.97
CA ARG A 215 19.51 -4.07 -7.66
C ARG A 215 20.03 -5.12 -6.68
N ARG A 216 19.24 -5.45 -5.65
CA ARG A 216 19.69 -6.30 -4.54
C ARG A 216 19.30 -7.75 -4.71
N TYR A 217 18.16 -8.02 -5.34
CA TYR A 217 17.60 -9.36 -5.51
C TYR A 217 17.18 -9.64 -6.96
N PRO A 218 18.06 -9.45 -7.97
CA PRO A 218 17.70 -9.63 -9.38
C PRO A 218 17.20 -11.04 -9.70
N GLN A 219 17.60 -12.04 -8.88
CA GLN A 219 17.16 -13.44 -9.01
C GLN A 219 15.70 -13.67 -8.63
N LEU A 220 15.04 -12.72 -7.93
CA LEU A 220 13.64 -12.82 -7.54
C LEU A 220 12.70 -12.16 -8.56
N LEU A 221 13.23 -11.37 -9.49
CA LEU A 221 12.43 -10.75 -10.54
C LEU A 221 12.08 -11.80 -11.60
N PHE A 222 10.82 -11.70 -12.10
CA PHE A 222 10.36 -12.63 -13.12
C PHE A 222 11.14 -12.48 -14.42
N ARG A 223 11.38 -13.62 -15.06
CA ARG A 223 11.98 -13.75 -16.36
C ARG A 223 10.92 -14.07 -17.40
N ARG A 224 11.24 -13.93 -18.67
CA ARG A 224 10.31 -14.31 -19.75
C ARG A 224 9.88 -15.78 -19.70
N GLU A 225 10.72 -16.63 -19.14
CA GLU A 225 10.50 -18.08 -18.97
C GLU A 225 9.45 -18.40 -17.89
N ASP A 226 9.28 -17.51 -16.90
CA ASP A 226 8.35 -17.67 -15.76
C ASP A 226 6.88 -17.34 -16.13
N ARG A 227 6.61 -16.95 -17.40
CA ARG A 227 5.27 -16.57 -17.91
C ARG A 227 4.39 -17.77 -18.26
N ARG A 228 4.67 -18.96 -17.77
CA ARG A 228 3.82 -20.13 -17.99
C ARG A 228 2.71 -20.17 -16.97
N LEU A 229 1.48 -20.30 -17.48
CA LEU A 229 0.25 -20.47 -16.70
C LEU A 229 -0.05 -21.98 -16.60
N ASP A 230 0.89 -22.76 -16.06
CA ASP A 230 0.68 -24.20 -15.85
C ASP A 230 0.18 -24.46 -14.42
#